data_af985793da6abbe863ebc9ce7adf492c
#
_entry.id   af985793da6abbe863ebc9ce7adf492c
#
_cell.length_a   1.000
_cell.length_b   1.000
_cell.length_c   1.000
_cell.angle_alpha   90.00
_cell.angle_beta   90.00
_cell.angle_gamma   90.00
#
_symmetry.space_group_name_H-M   'P 1'
#
loop_
_entity.id
_entity.type
_entity.pdbx_description
1 polymer ?
#
loop_
_entity_poly.entity_id
_entity_poly.type
_entity_poly.pdbx_seq_one_letter_code
_entity_poly.pdbx_strand_id
1 'polypeptide(L)'
;HITKSQGSSRTDSLKLISLATSLEENVLNKGISEKGKESLSLEPLAKANNIEMRNAHDAICDVETTISILKLIQSKNPTLFKNINNIVDADFVQNFLNQNQLFLMKLANNSKKFTPFLFLGFDQNDQKRAYAYNLSDVKDLGDFSDLKLIKTFKIDNNPMVHEYNESLPINSKCGLSDLKGLVTKTNKSDFDQLIHNRKESFQNDADEIFDPEEKIFEPSSINDQDLITSDLQKLIQIADQVENPNKVFLLKKIVFEENPELLSKSDKQSIYEILRERLLTNGFTYFTNIAEAEADQQQMRKIRLTQ
;
A
#
# COMPACT_ATOMS: atom_id res chain seq x y z
N HIS A 1 -11.57 -19.09 2.73
CA HIS A 1 -11.39 -17.82 2.01
C HIS A 1 -12.30 -17.74 0.76
N ILE A 2 -13.52 -17.26 0.97
CA ILE A 2 -14.57 -17.15 -0.06
C ILE A 2 -14.23 -16.07 -1.13
N THR A 3 -13.30 -15.15 -0.86
CA THR A 3 -13.10 -13.92 -1.62
C THR A 3 -12.25 -14.02 -2.90
N LYS A 4 -11.68 -15.19 -3.21
CA LYS A 4 -10.87 -15.41 -4.44
C LYS A 4 -11.29 -16.66 -5.23
N SER A 5 -12.43 -17.29 -4.89
CA SER A 5 -12.94 -18.44 -5.61
C SER A 5 -14.06 -18.06 -6.56
N GLN A 6 -14.18 -18.76 -7.69
CA GLN A 6 -15.31 -18.63 -8.63
C GLN A 6 -15.45 -17.27 -9.33
N GLY A 7 -14.34 -16.65 -9.75
CA GLY A 7 -14.41 -15.39 -10.49
C GLY A 7 -14.68 -14.14 -9.65
N SER A 8 -14.63 -14.26 -8.32
CA SER A 8 -14.70 -13.11 -7.41
C SER A 8 -13.34 -12.47 -7.27
N SER A 9 -13.28 -11.13 -7.30
CA SER A 9 -12.08 -10.34 -7.02
C SER A 9 -12.33 -9.40 -5.83
N ARG A 10 -11.25 -9.00 -5.18
CA ARG A 10 -11.28 -8.08 -4.03
C ARG A 10 -10.82 -6.70 -4.48
N THR A 11 -11.58 -5.66 -4.12
CA THR A 11 -11.21 -4.28 -4.44
C THR A 11 -11.32 -3.37 -3.23
N ASP A 12 -10.55 -2.30 -3.27
CA ASP A 12 -10.70 -1.14 -2.39
C ASP A 12 -11.63 -0.13 -3.05
N SER A 13 -12.84 0.00 -2.51
CA SER A 13 -13.86 0.93 -3.02
C SER A 13 -13.40 2.38 -3.03
N LEU A 14 -12.57 2.80 -2.05
CA LEU A 14 -12.03 4.16 -2.02
C LEU A 14 -11.11 4.42 -3.20
N LYS A 15 -10.31 3.44 -3.64
CA LYS A 15 -9.49 3.57 -4.86
C LYS A 15 -10.36 3.74 -6.11
N LEU A 16 -11.43 2.96 -6.24
CA LEU A 16 -12.37 3.10 -7.38
C LEU A 16 -13.03 4.48 -7.40
N ILE A 17 -13.56 4.93 -6.26
CA ILE A 17 -14.19 6.24 -6.12
C ILE A 17 -13.19 7.36 -6.42
N SER A 18 -11.97 7.24 -5.88
CA SER A 18 -10.89 8.20 -6.09
C SER A 18 -10.46 8.29 -7.55
N LEU A 19 -10.37 7.15 -8.24
CA LEU A 19 -10.06 7.12 -9.66
C LEU A 19 -11.21 7.73 -10.49
N ALA A 20 -12.46 7.35 -10.22
CA ALA A 20 -13.62 7.88 -10.89
C ALA A 20 -13.70 9.41 -10.82
N THR A 21 -13.58 9.97 -9.61
CA THR A 21 -13.66 11.43 -9.40
C THR A 21 -12.46 12.21 -9.95
N SER A 22 -11.36 11.53 -10.28
CA SER A 22 -10.20 12.14 -10.93
C SER A 22 -10.28 12.10 -12.45
N LEU A 23 -10.95 11.10 -13.00
CA LEU A 23 -11.21 10.98 -14.44
C LEU A 23 -12.41 11.81 -14.88
N GLU A 24 -13.42 11.93 -14.03
CA GLU A 24 -14.63 12.71 -14.29
C GLU A 24 -15.05 13.47 -13.02
N GLU A 25 -14.73 14.76 -12.99
CA GLU A 25 -14.88 15.59 -11.80
C GLU A 25 -16.34 15.66 -11.29
N ASN A 26 -17.32 15.63 -12.19
CA ASN A 26 -18.74 15.78 -11.88
C ASN A 26 -19.47 14.44 -11.68
N VAL A 27 -18.77 13.30 -11.70
CA VAL A 27 -19.44 12.00 -11.50
C VAL A 27 -20.00 11.86 -10.09
N LEU A 28 -19.33 12.47 -9.10
CA LEU A 28 -19.83 12.59 -7.71
C LEU A 28 -19.61 14.01 -7.19
N ASN A 29 -20.54 14.48 -6.37
CA ASN A 29 -20.31 15.66 -5.55
C ASN A 29 -19.36 15.27 -4.41
N LYS A 30 -18.23 15.98 -4.28
CA LYS A 30 -17.26 15.71 -3.22
C LYS A 30 -17.83 16.16 -1.88
N GLY A 31 -17.60 15.38 -0.85
CA GLY A 31 -17.92 15.73 0.51
C GLY A 31 -17.01 16.86 1.03
N ILE A 32 -17.46 17.53 2.07
CA ILE A 32 -16.64 18.50 2.80
C ILE A 32 -16.36 17.93 4.19
N SER A 33 -15.09 17.81 4.55
CA SER A 33 -14.66 17.38 5.88
C SER A 33 -14.95 18.47 6.93
N GLU A 34 -14.90 18.11 8.21
CA GLU A 34 -15.04 19.07 9.32
C GLU A 34 -14.02 20.23 9.24
N LYS A 35 -12.87 20.00 8.61
CA LYS A 35 -11.83 21.02 8.36
C LYS A 35 -12.09 21.88 7.13
N GLY A 36 -13.27 21.79 6.52
CA GLY A 36 -13.66 22.56 5.33
C GLY A 36 -12.95 22.16 4.02
N LYS A 37 -12.28 20.98 3.98
CA LYS A 37 -11.57 20.50 2.78
C LYS A 37 -12.41 19.43 2.07
N GLU A 38 -12.27 19.36 0.74
CA GLU A 38 -12.83 18.24 -0.05
C GLU A 38 -12.42 16.89 0.54
N SER A 39 -13.36 15.96 0.64
CA SER A 39 -13.17 14.65 1.25
C SER A 39 -13.88 13.57 0.45
N LEU A 40 -13.24 12.41 0.33
CA LEU A 40 -13.84 11.18 -0.18
C LEU A 40 -14.21 10.20 0.95
N SER A 41 -14.16 10.67 2.21
CA SER A 41 -14.65 9.89 3.35
C SER A 41 -16.13 9.57 3.18
N LEU A 42 -16.55 8.39 3.64
CA LEU A 42 -17.84 7.80 3.32
C LEU A 42 -19.01 8.72 3.71
N GLU A 43 -19.05 9.20 4.95
CA GLU A 43 -20.14 10.03 5.46
C GLU A 43 -20.27 11.39 4.74
N PRO A 44 -19.20 12.24 4.62
CA PRO A 44 -19.27 13.47 3.85
C PRO A 44 -19.65 13.25 2.40
N LEU A 45 -19.16 12.17 1.78
CA LEU A 45 -19.43 11.85 0.39
C LEU A 45 -20.89 11.41 0.19
N ALA A 46 -21.43 10.58 1.08
CA ALA A 46 -22.83 10.16 1.07
C ALA A 46 -23.77 11.37 1.19
N LYS A 47 -23.50 12.25 2.15
CA LYS A 47 -24.27 13.49 2.38
C LYS A 47 -24.28 14.39 1.14
N ALA A 48 -23.10 14.59 0.51
CA ALA A 48 -22.99 15.45 -0.67
C ALA A 48 -23.73 14.89 -1.90
N ASN A 49 -24.02 13.59 -1.92
CA ASN A 49 -24.72 12.91 -3.02
C ASN A 49 -26.15 12.48 -2.65
N ASN A 50 -26.71 12.99 -1.55
CA ASN A 50 -28.06 12.69 -1.06
C ASN A 50 -28.30 11.19 -0.83
N ILE A 51 -27.26 10.47 -0.37
CA ILE A 51 -27.36 9.07 0.05
C ILE A 51 -27.60 9.04 1.55
N GLU A 52 -28.70 8.43 1.96
CA GLU A 52 -29.06 8.31 3.37
C GLU A 52 -28.12 7.34 4.09
N MET A 53 -27.56 7.78 5.21
CA MET A 53 -26.79 6.96 6.14
C MET A 53 -27.55 6.90 7.45
N ARG A 54 -28.10 5.72 7.80
CA ARG A 54 -28.94 5.56 9.00
C ARG A 54 -28.15 5.60 10.30
N ASN A 55 -27.01 4.86 10.33
CA ASN A 55 -26.12 4.80 11.49
C ASN A 55 -24.68 4.83 11.01
N ALA A 56 -24.00 5.96 11.15
CA ALA A 56 -22.57 6.06 10.89
C ALA A 56 -21.81 5.10 11.83
N HIS A 57 -20.76 4.44 11.28
CA HIS A 57 -19.95 3.42 11.97
C HIS A 57 -20.64 2.09 12.28
N ASP A 58 -21.84 1.85 11.76
CA ASP A 58 -22.40 0.51 11.65
C ASP A 58 -21.86 -0.14 10.38
N ALA A 59 -21.22 -1.32 10.52
CA ALA A 59 -20.54 -2.00 9.42
C ALA A 59 -21.49 -2.33 8.24
N ILE A 60 -22.75 -2.66 8.51
CA ILE A 60 -23.75 -2.95 7.47
C ILE A 60 -24.12 -1.67 6.75
N CYS A 61 -24.40 -0.60 7.49
CA CYS A 61 -24.73 0.70 6.94
C CYS A 61 -23.58 1.26 6.07
N ASP A 62 -22.33 1.12 6.51
CA ASP A 62 -21.16 1.54 5.75
C ASP A 62 -21.01 0.77 4.43
N VAL A 63 -21.28 -0.54 4.43
CA VAL A 63 -21.29 -1.37 3.22
C VAL A 63 -22.42 -0.95 2.28
N GLU A 64 -23.66 -0.79 2.76
CA GLU A 64 -24.81 -0.36 1.95
C GLU A 64 -24.58 1.02 1.34
N THR A 65 -24.02 1.95 2.11
CA THR A 65 -23.66 3.30 1.65
C THR A 65 -22.57 3.24 0.57
N THR A 66 -21.54 2.42 0.76
CA THR A 66 -20.47 2.21 -0.23
C THR A 66 -21.04 1.67 -1.55
N ILE A 67 -21.90 0.66 -1.48
CA ILE A 67 -22.58 0.08 -2.65
C ILE A 67 -23.42 1.15 -3.35
N SER A 68 -24.13 1.99 -2.60
CA SER A 68 -24.98 3.06 -3.14
C SER A 68 -24.16 4.10 -3.90
N ILE A 69 -22.97 4.49 -3.38
CA ILE A 69 -22.04 5.39 -4.08
C ILE A 69 -21.54 4.76 -5.38
N LEU A 70 -21.13 3.49 -5.36
CA LEU A 70 -20.65 2.79 -6.56
C LEU A 70 -21.75 2.63 -7.61
N LYS A 71 -22.99 2.33 -7.19
CA LYS A 71 -24.17 2.31 -8.08
C LYS A 71 -24.47 3.68 -8.67
N LEU A 72 -24.28 4.77 -7.92
CA LEU A 72 -24.46 6.13 -8.43
C LEU A 72 -23.44 6.44 -9.53
N ILE A 73 -22.15 6.07 -9.35
CA ILE A 73 -21.15 6.20 -10.41
C ILE A 73 -21.56 5.40 -11.65
N GLN A 74 -21.95 4.14 -11.44
CA GLN A 74 -22.38 3.25 -12.53
C GLN A 74 -23.59 3.81 -13.29
N SER A 75 -24.58 4.38 -12.60
CA SER A 75 -25.77 4.94 -13.23
C SER A 75 -25.51 6.22 -14.02
N LYS A 76 -24.60 7.09 -13.51
CA LYS A 76 -24.21 8.33 -14.18
C LYS A 76 -23.34 8.11 -15.39
N ASN A 77 -22.34 7.22 -15.26
CA ASN A 77 -21.42 6.88 -16.35
C ASN A 77 -21.04 5.40 -16.30
N PRO A 78 -21.80 4.50 -16.97
CA PRO A 78 -21.54 3.07 -17.03
C PRO A 78 -20.17 2.72 -17.63
N THR A 79 -19.73 3.49 -18.64
CA THR A 79 -18.44 3.29 -19.32
C THR A 79 -17.29 3.60 -18.38
N LEU A 80 -17.33 4.74 -17.69
CA LEU A 80 -16.35 5.08 -16.66
C LEU A 80 -16.30 3.98 -15.59
N PHE A 81 -17.46 3.55 -15.08
CA PHE A 81 -17.52 2.52 -14.05
C PHE A 81 -16.86 1.21 -14.50
N LYS A 82 -17.15 0.78 -15.73
CA LYS A 82 -16.49 -0.40 -16.33
C LYS A 82 -14.97 -0.22 -16.39
N ASN A 83 -14.50 0.94 -16.86
CA ASN A 83 -13.07 1.20 -17.02
C ASN A 83 -12.32 1.22 -15.68
N ILE A 84 -12.86 1.91 -14.67
CA ILE A 84 -12.21 1.94 -13.34
C ILE A 84 -12.25 0.57 -12.67
N ASN A 85 -13.27 -0.26 -12.93
CA ASN A 85 -13.37 -1.59 -12.34
C ASN A 85 -12.37 -2.58 -12.94
N ASN A 86 -11.83 -2.31 -14.13
CA ASN A 86 -10.82 -3.17 -14.75
C ASN A 86 -9.51 -3.27 -13.93
N ILE A 87 -9.17 -2.24 -13.11
CA ILE A 87 -7.97 -2.29 -12.25
C ILE A 87 -8.05 -3.36 -11.15
N VAL A 88 -9.23 -3.93 -10.92
CA VAL A 88 -9.46 -5.02 -9.95
C VAL A 88 -8.92 -6.35 -10.48
N ASP A 89 -8.82 -6.48 -11.79
CA ASP A 89 -8.32 -7.66 -12.48
C ASP A 89 -6.80 -7.54 -12.73
N ALA A 90 -6.03 -8.41 -12.08
CA ALA A 90 -4.57 -8.43 -12.23
C ALA A 90 -4.13 -8.72 -13.66
N ASP A 91 -4.85 -9.60 -14.38
CA ASP A 91 -4.53 -9.93 -15.78
C ASP A 91 -4.78 -8.73 -16.69
N PHE A 92 -5.84 -7.96 -16.43
CA PHE A 92 -6.06 -6.69 -17.12
C PHE A 92 -4.90 -5.72 -16.87
N VAL A 93 -4.48 -5.53 -15.61
CA VAL A 93 -3.37 -4.62 -15.25
C VAL A 93 -2.06 -5.08 -15.90
N GLN A 94 -1.80 -6.38 -15.92
CA GLN A 94 -0.61 -6.93 -16.58
C GLN A 94 -0.60 -6.63 -18.08
N ASN A 95 -1.70 -6.90 -18.77
CA ASN A 95 -1.85 -6.62 -20.19
C ASN A 95 -1.78 -5.12 -20.48
N PHE A 96 -2.39 -4.30 -19.64
CA PHE A 96 -2.34 -2.85 -19.74
C PHE A 96 -0.89 -2.33 -19.68
N LEU A 97 -0.09 -2.78 -18.73
CA LEU A 97 1.30 -2.36 -18.57
C LEU A 97 2.18 -2.84 -19.73
N ASN A 98 1.96 -4.04 -20.24
CA ASN A 98 2.67 -4.56 -21.43
C ASN A 98 2.39 -3.75 -22.69
N GLN A 99 1.21 -3.15 -22.81
CA GLN A 99 0.79 -2.35 -23.96
C GLN A 99 1.14 -0.86 -23.81
N ASN A 100 1.27 -0.37 -22.58
CA ASN A 100 1.45 1.05 -22.25
C ASN A 100 2.75 1.27 -21.48
N GLN A 101 3.85 1.44 -22.21
CA GLN A 101 5.15 1.71 -21.60
C GLN A 101 5.17 3.04 -20.84
N LEU A 102 4.51 4.08 -21.36
CA LEU A 102 4.23 5.33 -20.65
C LEU A 102 2.78 5.31 -20.18
N PHE A 103 2.58 5.45 -18.89
CA PHE A 103 1.23 5.42 -18.28
C PHE A 103 1.12 6.42 -17.13
N LEU A 104 -0.10 6.65 -16.71
CA LEU A 104 -0.42 7.48 -15.55
C LEU A 104 -0.80 6.57 -14.38
N MET A 105 -0.35 6.92 -13.17
CA MET A 105 -0.80 6.27 -11.95
C MET A 105 -1.17 7.32 -10.90
N LYS A 106 -2.27 7.09 -10.23
CA LYS A 106 -2.69 7.90 -9.10
C LYS A 106 -2.12 7.29 -7.82
N LEU A 107 -1.23 8.03 -7.15
CA LEU A 107 -0.51 7.53 -5.98
C LEU A 107 -1.27 7.70 -4.66
N ALA A 108 -2.14 8.72 -4.57
CA ALA A 108 -2.87 9.02 -3.36
C ALA A 108 -4.34 9.29 -3.64
N ASN A 109 -5.23 8.74 -2.81
CA ASN A 109 -6.68 8.89 -2.96
C ASN A 109 -7.13 10.37 -2.94
N ASN A 110 -6.50 11.21 -2.15
CA ASN A 110 -6.83 12.63 -2.02
C ASN A 110 -6.17 13.53 -3.08
N SER A 111 -5.29 13.01 -3.93
CA SER A 111 -4.70 13.77 -5.02
C SER A 111 -5.68 13.86 -6.19
N LYS A 112 -5.80 15.04 -6.80
CA LYS A 112 -6.49 15.20 -8.10
C LYS A 112 -5.55 14.89 -9.27
N LYS A 113 -4.24 14.82 -9.02
CA LYS A 113 -3.22 14.71 -10.06
C LYS A 113 -2.78 13.25 -10.24
N PHE A 114 -2.56 12.90 -11.48
CA PHE A 114 -1.88 11.67 -11.86
C PHE A 114 -0.37 11.90 -11.95
N THR A 115 0.38 10.87 -11.68
CA THR A 115 1.84 10.84 -11.82
C THR A 115 2.20 10.02 -13.06
N PRO A 116 3.02 10.54 -13.98
CA PRO A 116 3.47 9.79 -15.14
C PRO A 116 4.57 8.81 -14.74
N PHE A 117 4.48 7.60 -15.29
CA PHE A 117 5.43 6.51 -15.07
C PHE A 117 5.88 5.89 -16.38
N LEU A 118 7.15 5.50 -16.41
CA LEU A 118 7.70 4.64 -17.45
C LEU A 118 7.74 3.20 -16.90
N PHE A 119 7.03 2.28 -17.55
CA PHE A 119 7.05 0.87 -17.19
C PHE A 119 8.39 0.25 -17.53
N LEU A 120 9.05 -0.38 -16.56
CA LEU A 120 10.35 -1.01 -16.73
C LEU A 120 10.23 -2.52 -16.94
N GLY A 121 9.28 -3.18 -16.28
CA GLY A 121 9.09 -4.62 -16.38
C GLY A 121 8.47 -5.22 -15.12
N PHE A 122 8.31 -6.54 -15.14
CA PHE A 122 7.89 -7.33 -13.99
C PHE A 122 9.09 -7.97 -13.31
N ASP A 123 8.91 -8.31 -12.03
CA ASP A 123 9.89 -9.11 -11.31
C ASP A 123 9.97 -10.52 -11.92
N GLN A 124 11.20 -11.03 -12.10
CA GLN A 124 11.41 -12.36 -12.68
C GLN A 124 10.87 -13.48 -11.77
N ASN A 125 10.91 -13.27 -10.45
CA ASN A 125 10.48 -14.26 -9.46
C ASN A 125 9.03 -14.05 -8.99
N ASP A 126 8.47 -12.83 -9.17
CA ASP A 126 7.10 -12.48 -8.79
C ASP A 126 6.44 -11.67 -9.92
N GLN A 127 5.81 -12.35 -10.87
CA GLN A 127 5.14 -11.72 -12.02
C GLN A 127 3.99 -10.77 -11.60
N LYS A 128 3.59 -10.76 -10.34
CA LYS A 128 2.63 -9.80 -9.80
C LYS A 128 3.28 -8.49 -9.37
N ARG A 129 4.60 -8.43 -9.27
CA ARG A 129 5.37 -7.24 -8.92
C ARG A 129 5.84 -6.52 -10.16
N ALA A 130 5.40 -5.28 -10.33
CA ALA A 130 5.79 -4.40 -11.41
C ALA A 130 6.79 -3.34 -10.94
N TYR A 131 7.71 -2.96 -11.82
CA TYR A 131 8.66 -1.86 -11.64
C TYR A 131 8.33 -0.75 -12.62
N ALA A 132 8.30 0.49 -12.12
CA ALA A 132 8.11 1.65 -12.97
C ALA A 132 8.91 2.86 -12.45
N TYR A 133 9.45 3.65 -13.37
CA TYR A 133 10.20 4.86 -13.07
C TYR A 133 9.24 6.04 -12.96
N ASN A 134 9.27 6.75 -11.84
CA ASN A 134 8.45 7.93 -11.59
C ASN A 134 9.02 9.13 -12.35
N LEU A 135 8.25 9.71 -13.25
CA LEU A 135 8.67 10.81 -14.11
C LEU A 135 8.25 12.20 -13.57
N SER A 136 7.62 12.27 -12.38
CA SER A 136 7.16 13.58 -11.84
C SER A 136 8.27 14.55 -11.53
N ASP A 137 9.41 14.05 -11.07
CA ASP A 137 10.53 14.83 -10.55
C ASP A 137 11.79 14.80 -11.45
N VAL A 138 11.71 14.10 -12.59
CA VAL A 138 12.81 13.99 -13.55
C VAL A 138 13.09 15.38 -14.15
N LYS A 139 14.34 15.81 -14.10
CA LYS A 139 14.80 17.08 -14.66
C LYS A 139 15.33 16.92 -16.07
N ASP A 140 16.04 15.82 -16.32
CA ASP A 140 16.63 15.49 -17.60
C ASP A 140 16.06 14.16 -18.08
N LEU A 141 15.30 14.20 -19.17
CA LEU A 141 14.66 13.04 -19.76
C LEU A 141 15.72 12.18 -20.46
N GLY A 142 15.94 10.99 -19.89
CA GLY A 142 16.96 10.05 -20.36
C GLY A 142 18.01 9.76 -19.28
N ASP A 143 18.05 10.54 -18.21
CA ASP A 143 18.84 10.20 -17.01
C ASP A 143 18.00 9.36 -16.04
N PHE A 144 18.29 8.07 -15.96
CA PHE A 144 17.66 7.11 -15.05
C PHE A 144 18.59 6.74 -13.87
N SER A 145 19.55 7.60 -13.54
CA SER A 145 20.54 7.33 -12.48
C SER A 145 19.93 7.33 -11.07
N ASP A 146 18.83 8.08 -10.83
CA ASP A 146 18.18 8.12 -9.52
C ASP A 146 17.27 6.90 -9.30
N LEU A 147 17.86 5.85 -8.73
CA LEU A 147 17.14 4.61 -8.41
C LEU A 147 15.98 4.79 -7.41
N LYS A 148 15.94 5.89 -6.63
CA LYS A 148 14.83 6.18 -5.69
C LYS A 148 13.52 6.52 -6.42
N LEU A 149 13.62 6.92 -7.68
CA LEU A 149 12.46 7.16 -8.53
C LEU A 149 11.84 5.88 -9.06
N ILE A 150 12.53 4.73 -8.98
CA ILE A 150 11.93 3.43 -9.31
C ILE A 150 10.99 3.02 -8.19
N LYS A 151 9.72 2.88 -8.55
CA LYS A 151 8.65 2.41 -7.66
C LYS A 151 8.28 0.98 -8.01
N THR A 152 8.03 0.20 -6.96
CA THR A 152 7.48 -1.15 -7.06
C THR A 152 6.04 -1.16 -6.61
N PHE A 153 5.20 -1.93 -7.29
CA PHE A 153 3.81 -2.12 -6.87
C PHE A 153 3.30 -3.49 -7.32
N LYS A 154 2.31 -4.00 -6.61
CA LYS A 154 1.65 -5.26 -6.97
C LYS A 154 0.44 -5.00 -7.86
N ILE A 155 0.35 -5.73 -8.98
CA ILE A 155 -0.75 -5.59 -9.93
C ILE A 155 -2.08 -6.11 -9.39
N ASP A 156 -2.07 -7.01 -8.41
CA ASP A 156 -3.26 -7.54 -7.72
C ASP A 156 -3.69 -6.71 -6.49
N ASN A 157 -3.04 -5.54 -6.26
CA ASN A 157 -3.42 -4.59 -5.22
C ASN A 157 -4.17 -3.36 -5.76
N ASN A 158 -4.92 -3.55 -6.83
CA ASN A 158 -5.74 -2.54 -7.49
C ASN A 158 -4.98 -1.21 -7.72
N PRO A 159 -3.87 -1.21 -8.46
CA PRO A 159 -3.15 0.02 -8.75
C PRO A 159 -4.01 0.91 -9.64
N MET A 160 -4.11 2.20 -9.27
CA MET A 160 -4.95 3.17 -10.00
C MET A 160 -4.23 3.64 -11.28
N VAL A 161 -4.11 2.75 -12.25
CA VAL A 161 -3.44 3.01 -13.53
C VAL A 161 -4.42 3.53 -14.59
N HIS A 162 -3.90 4.37 -15.50
CA HIS A 162 -4.65 4.92 -16.62
C HIS A 162 -3.70 5.14 -17.81
N GLU A 163 -4.23 5.08 -19.04
CA GLU A 163 -3.48 5.44 -20.23
C GLU A 163 -2.96 6.87 -20.15
N TYR A 164 -1.80 7.12 -20.74
CA TYR A 164 -1.25 8.46 -20.80
C TYR A 164 -2.17 9.38 -21.59
N ASN A 165 -2.67 10.41 -20.92
CA ASN A 165 -3.59 11.38 -21.50
C ASN A 165 -3.26 12.80 -20.97
N GLU A 166 -2.83 13.67 -21.88
CA GLU A 166 -2.41 15.04 -21.56
C GLU A 166 -3.57 15.95 -21.09
N SER A 167 -4.82 15.56 -21.34
CA SER A 167 -5.98 16.32 -20.85
C SER A 167 -6.23 16.14 -19.35
N LEU A 168 -5.64 15.13 -18.73
CA LEU A 168 -5.76 14.87 -17.30
C LEU A 168 -4.80 15.76 -16.49
N PRO A 169 -5.11 16.08 -15.24
CA PRO A 169 -4.22 16.83 -14.37
C PRO A 169 -2.99 15.99 -13.99
N ILE A 170 -1.86 16.25 -14.65
CA ILE A 170 -0.61 15.51 -14.47
C ILE A 170 0.34 16.29 -13.56
N ASN A 171 0.99 15.57 -12.63
CA ASN A 171 2.08 16.07 -11.81
C ASN A 171 3.40 15.73 -12.49
N SER A 172 3.96 16.66 -13.25
CA SER A 172 5.26 16.51 -13.89
C SER A 172 5.99 17.85 -13.96
N LYS A 173 7.30 17.81 -13.79
CA LYS A 173 8.20 18.97 -14.01
C LYS A 173 8.66 19.10 -15.46
N CYS A 174 8.54 18.00 -16.22
CA CYS A 174 8.88 17.97 -17.64
C CYS A 174 7.68 18.30 -18.51
N GLY A 175 7.94 18.77 -19.72
CA GLY A 175 6.92 18.95 -20.76
C GLY A 175 6.25 17.63 -21.13
N LEU A 176 4.93 17.65 -21.29
CA LEU A 176 4.17 16.43 -21.56
C LEU A 176 4.52 15.80 -22.93
N SER A 177 4.85 16.63 -23.92
CA SER A 177 5.34 16.19 -25.23
C SER A 177 6.68 15.45 -25.15
N ASP A 178 7.54 15.88 -24.22
CA ASP A 178 8.87 15.31 -24.06
C ASP A 178 8.82 13.91 -23.46
N LEU A 179 7.83 13.65 -22.58
CA LEU A 179 7.60 12.33 -21.99
C LEU A 179 7.29 11.28 -23.05
N LYS A 180 6.54 11.60 -24.10
CA LYS A 180 6.28 10.67 -25.22
C LYS A 180 7.54 10.35 -26.00
N GLY A 181 8.41 11.33 -26.21
CA GLY A 181 9.69 11.14 -26.90
C GLY A 181 10.67 10.25 -26.13
N LEU A 182 10.51 10.11 -24.82
CA LEU A 182 11.34 9.25 -23.98
C LEU A 182 11.17 7.77 -24.33
N VAL A 183 9.93 7.32 -24.53
CA VAL A 183 9.60 5.91 -24.79
C VAL A 183 10.33 5.37 -26.04
N THR A 184 10.55 6.22 -27.04
CA THR A 184 11.22 5.81 -28.29
C THR A 184 12.74 5.72 -28.18
N LYS A 185 13.32 6.23 -27.09
CA LYS A 185 14.78 6.32 -26.88
C LYS A 185 15.32 5.28 -25.90
N THR A 186 14.46 4.55 -25.20
CA THR A 186 14.86 3.60 -24.16
C THR A 186 14.83 2.17 -24.67
N ASN A 187 15.86 1.39 -24.34
CA ASN A 187 15.99 -0.03 -24.70
C ASN A 187 15.59 -0.93 -23.52
N LYS A 188 15.04 -2.09 -23.81
CA LYS A 188 14.63 -3.07 -22.79
C LYS A 188 15.81 -3.56 -21.92
N SER A 189 16.99 -3.71 -22.52
CA SER A 189 18.21 -4.10 -21.77
C SER A 189 18.57 -3.11 -20.66
N ASP A 190 18.32 -1.82 -20.88
CA ASP A 190 18.61 -0.77 -19.90
C ASP A 190 17.66 -0.88 -18.70
N PHE A 191 16.43 -1.32 -18.94
CA PHE A 191 15.43 -1.53 -17.88
C PHE A 191 15.76 -2.73 -16.99
N ASP A 192 16.22 -3.84 -17.57
CA ASP A 192 16.65 -5.01 -16.80
C ASP A 192 17.81 -4.65 -15.85
N GLN A 193 18.75 -3.83 -16.31
CA GLN A 193 19.83 -3.32 -15.48
C GLN A 193 19.34 -2.38 -14.38
N LEU A 194 18.39 -1.50 -14.69
CA LEU A 194 17.79 -0.59 -13.68
C LEU A 194 17.06 -1.36 -12.59
N ILE A 195 16.29 -2.38 -12.95
CA ILE A 195 15.59 -3.25 -11.99
C ILE A 195 16.61 -3.99 -11.12
N HIS A 196 17.67 -4.52 -11.72
CA HIS A 196 18.74 -5.20 -10.99
C HIS A 196 19.41 -4.27 -9.99
N ASN A 197 19.88 -3.10 -10.42
CA ASN A 197 20.50 -2.09 -9.57
C ASN A 197 19.57 -1.63 -8.43
N ARG A 198 18.25 -1.52 -8.72
CA ARG A 198 17.28 -1.17 -7.69
C ARG A 198 17.12 -2.27 -6.63
N LYS A 199 17.12 -3.54 -7.05
CA LYS A 199 17.08 -4.68 -6.12
C LYS A 199 18.31 -4.71 -5.22
N GLU A 200 19.48 -4.50 -5.77
CA GLU A 200 20.71 -4.42 -4.99
C GLU A 200 20.70 -3.24 -3.99
N SER A 201 20.22 -2.06 -4.43
CA SER A 201 20.11 -0.91 -3.52
C SER A 201 19.15 -1.17 -2.36
N PHE A 202 18.03 -1.89 -2.59
CA PHE A 202 17.14 -2.28 -1.51
C PHE A 202 17.75 -3.28 -0.54
N GLN A 203 18.63 -4.16 -1.00
CA GLN A 203 19.36 -5.06 -0.11
C GLN A 203 20.33 -4.28 0.78
N ASN A 204 20.99 -3.28 0.22
CA ASN A 204 21.90 -2.41 0.97
C ASN A 204 21.15 -1.44 1.89
N ASP A 205 20.04 -0.83 1.43
CA ASP A 205 19.19 0.04 2.26
C ASP A 205 18.47 -0.75 3.38
N ALA A 206 18.23 -2.05 3.18
CA ALA A 206 17.58 -2.90 4.17
C ALA A 206 18.51 -3.24 5.34
N ASP A 207 19.82 -3.10 5.16
CA ASP A 207 20.79 -3.18 6.25
C ASP A 207 20.79 -1.89 7.10
N GLU A 208 20.24 -0.75 6.57
CA GLU A 208 20.13 0.51 7.27
C GLU A 208 18.73 0.80 7.84
N ILE A 209 17.65 0.29 7.22
CA ILE A 209 16.25 0.52 7.65
C ILE A 209 15.57 -0.83 7.87
N PHE A 210 15.78 -1.35 9.03
CA PHE A 210 15.19 -2.58 9.48
C PHE A 210 13.69 -2.39 9.82
N ASP A 211 12.78 -2.76 8.92
CA ASP A 211 11.39 -3.07 9.26
C ASP A 211 11.18 -4.59 9.26
N PRO A 212 11.22 -5.22 10.43
CA PRO A 212 11.07 -6.67 10.55
C PRO A 212 9.68 -7.17 10.09
N GLU A 213 8.63 -6.32 10.14
CA GLU A 213 7.27 -6.74 9.77
C GLU A 213 7.07 -6.81 8.24
N GLU A 214 7.67 -5.93 7.46
CA GLU A 214 7.58 -6.00 6.00
C GLU A 214 8.29 -7.22 5.40
N LYS A 215 9.42 -7.66 5.98
CA LYS A 215 10.17 -8.83 5.51
C LYS A 215 9.66 -10.18 6.04
N ILE A 216 8.90 -10.18 7.13
CA ILE A 216 8.38 -11.39 7.76
C ILE A 216 7.23 -12.00 6.95
N PHE A 217 6.50 -11.20 6.20
CA PHE A 217 5.38 -11.66 5.36
C PHE A 217 5.79 -12.17 3.98
N GLU A 218 7.07 -12.41 3.70
CA GLU A 218 7.44 -13.25 2.57
C GLU A 218 7.14 -14.73 2.92
N PRO A 219 6.17 -15.39 2.25
CA PRO A 219 5.72 -16.75 2.58
C PRO A 219 6.84 -17.80 2.51
N SER A 220 7.96 -17.49 1.84
CA SER A 220 9.11 -18.38 1.69
C SER A 220 10.05 -18.42 2.90
N SER A 221 9.94 -17.51 3.87
CA SER A 221 10.90 -17.40 4.98
C SER A 221 10.44 -18.10 6.27
N ILE A 222 9.15 -18.45 6.36
CA ILE A 222 8.58 -19.17 7.51
C ILE A 222 7.79 -20.36 6.98
N ASN A 223 8.15 -21.55 7.42
CA ASN A 223 7.32 -22.73 7.16
C ASN A 223 6.04 -22.56 8.00
N ASP A 224 4.85 -22.51 7.36
CA ASP A 224 3.56 -22.34 8.03
C ASP A 224 3.36 -23.36 9.17
N GLN A 225 4.00 -24.53 9.09
CA GLN A 225 3.98 -25.54 10.15
C GLN A 225 4.68 -25.08 11.43
N ASP A 226 5.66 -24.18 11.36
CA ASP A 226 6.37 -23.66 12.53
C ASP A 226 5.53 -22.67 13.34
N LEU A 227 4.57 -21.99 12.68
CA LEU A 227 3.68 -21.02 13.33
C LEU A 227 2.37 -21.62 13.85
N ILE A 228 2.03 -22.85 13.46
CA ILE A 228 0.79 -23.52 13.86
C ILE A 228 0.89 -24.11 15.29
N THR A 229 2.08 -24.07 15.90
CA THR A 229 2.21 -24.61 17.26
C THR A 229 1.69 -23.61 18.29
N SER A 230 0.71 -24.02 19.09
CA SER A 230 0.27 -23.32 20.29
C SER A 230 1.24 -23.46 21.48
N ASP A 231 2.34 -24.21 21.30
CA ASP A 231 3.37 -24.41 22.31
C ASP A 231 4.41 -23.28 22.25
N LEU A 232 4.28 -22.31 23.15
CA LEU A 232 5.17 -21.15 23.25
C LEU A 232 6.61 -21.52 23.58
N GLN A 233 6.87 -22.62 24.31
CA GLN A 233 8.22 -23.06 24.60
C GLN A 233 8.89 -23.62 23.33
N LYS A 234 8.13 -24.26 22.47
CA LYS A 234 8.62 -24.72 21.18
C LYS A 234 8.99 -23.55 20.25
N LEU A 235 8.22 -22.45 20.29
CA LEU A 235 8.56 -21.24 19.54
C LEU A 235 9.88 -20.63 19.99
N ILE A 236 10.19 -20.64 21.29
CA ILE A 236 11.47 -20.19 21.83
C ILE A 236 12.60 -21.09 21.32
N GLN A 237 12.44 -22.41 21.38
CA GLN A 237 13.44 -23.36 20.89
C GLN A 237 13.71 -23.17 19.39
N ILE A 238 12.67 -22.93 18.60
CA ILE A 238 12.83 -22.61 17.17
C ILE A 238 13.57 -21.27 17.00
N ALA A 239 13.23 -20.25 17.77
CA ALA A 239 13.90 -18.96 17.72
C ALA A 239 15.39 -19.06 18.02
N ASP A 240 15.78 -19.89 18.98
CA ASP A 240 17.19 -20.08 19.36
C ASP A 240 18.00 -20.87 18.32
N GLN A 241 17.34 -21.55 17.36
CA GLN A 241 17.99 -22.31 16.27
C GLN A 241 18.01 -21.54 14.94
N VAL A 242 17.33 -20.42 14.84
CA VAL A 242 17.19 -19.63 13.61
C VAL A 242 18.28 -18.57 13.54
N GLU A 243 19.02 -18.52 12.43
CA GLU A 243 20.07 -17.50 12.19
C GLU A 243 19.49 -16.14 11.77
N ASN A 244 18.28 -16.10 11.18
CA ASN A 244 17.66 -14.87 10.69
C ASN A 244 17.12 -14.04 11.87
N PRO A 245 17.66 -12.84 12.17
CA PRO A 245 17.29 -12.03 13.33
C PRO A 245 15.85 -11.56 13.29
N ASN A 246 15.25 -11.39 12.11
CA ASN A 246 13.85 -11.00 11.95
C ASN A 246 12.90 -12.11 12.36
N LYS A 247 13.24 -13.35 11.97
CA LYS A 247 12.48 -14.54 12.35
C LYS A 247 12.57 -14.78 13.86
N VAL A 248 13.75 -14.61 14.43
CA VAL A 248 13.98 -14.67 15.89
C VAL A 248 13.12 -13.64 16.62
N PHE A 249 13.14 -12.40 16.15
CA PHE A 249 12.32 -11.33 16.74
C PHE A 249 10.83 -11.64 16.68
N LEU A 250 10.32 -12.10 15.54
CA LEU A 250 8.88 -12.43 15.38
C LEU A 250 8.46 -13.54 16.35
N LEU A 251 9.21 -14.65 16.36
CA LEU A 251 8.90 -15.79 17.23
C LEU A 251 8.89 -15.37 18.70
N LYS A 252 9.90 -14.61 19.12
CA LYS A 252 9.99 -14.09 20.49
C LYS A 252 8.94 -13.02 20.80
N LYS A 253 8.51 -12.21 19.81
CA LYS A 253 7.41 -11.26 19.94
C LYS A 253 6.08 -11.95 20.20
N ILE A 254 5.77 -13.03 19.48
CA ILE A 254 4.56 -13.83 19.73
C ILE A 254 4.55 -14.35 21.17
N VAL A 255 5.66 -14.90 21.63
CA VAL A 255 5.78 -15.36 23.03
C VAL A 255 5.64 -14.21 24.03
N PHE A 256 6.20 -13.04 23.70
CA PHE A 256 6.11 -11.84 24.53
C PHE A 256 4.66 -11.34 24.68
N GLU A 257 3.87 -11.42 23.63
CA GLU A 257 2.46 -10.99 23.65
C GLU A 257 1.57 -11.98 24.41
N GLU A 258 1.81 -13.28 24.26
CA GLU A 258 0.97 -14.32 24.86
C GLU A 258 1.38 -14.67 26.31
N ASN A 259 2.69 -14.83 26.56
CA ASN A 259 3.22 -15.13 27.90
C ASN A 259 4.67 -14.65 28.06
N PRO A 260 4.88 -13.38 28.41
CA PRO A 260 6.21 -12.77 28.52
C PRO A 260 7.11 -13.44 29.58
N GLU A 261 6.55 -14.17 30.56
CA GLU A 261 7.34 -14.81 31.60
C GLU A 261 8.21 -15.97 31.10
N LEU A 262 7.90 -16.49 29.92
CA LEU A 262 8.68 -17.54 29.30
C LEU A 262 9.99 -17.01 28.66
N LEU A 263 10.09 -15.70 28.43
CA LEU A 263 11.26 -15.08 27.83
C LEU A 263 12.29 -14.63 28.86
N SER A 264 13.56 -14.66 28.47
CA SER A 264 14.64 -14.09 29.26
C SER A 264 14.48 -12.59 29.45
N LYS A 265 15.09 -12.04 30.48
CA LYS A 265 15.08 -10.58 30.73
C LYS A 265 15.70 -9.81 29.56
N SER A 266 16.74 -10.37 28.94
CA SER A 266 17.41 -9.80 27.77
C SER A 266 16.47 -9.75 26.54
N ASP A 267 15.74 -10.85 26.27
CA ASP A 267 14.81 -10.90 25.13
C ASP A 267 13.64 -9.90 25.33
N LYS A 268 13.10 -9.83 26.53
CA LYS A 268 12.05 -8.84 26.88
C LYS A 268 12.54 -7.41 26.63
N GLN A 269 13.76 -7.10 27.03
CA GLN A 269 14.36 -5.78 26.86
C GLN A 269 14.59 -5.45 25.37
N SER A 270 15.13 -6.39 24.59
CA SER A 270 15.34 -6.22 23.15
C SER A 270 14.03 -5.97 22.40
N ILE A 271 13.00 -6.78 22.67
CA ILE A 271 11.69 -6.61 22.06
C ILE A 271 11.09 -5.25 22.40
N TYR A 272 11.19 -4.84 23.68
CA TYR A 272 10.70 -3.55 24.14
C TYR A 272 11.40 -2.37 23.45
N GLU A 273 12.72 -2.43 23.29
CA GLU A 273 13.50 -1.38 22.63
C GLU A 273 13.12 -1.25 21.15
N ILE A 274 12.99 -2.37 20.43
CA ILE A 274 12.55 -2.36 19.03
C ILE A 274 11.13 -1.79 18.89
N LEU A 275 10.20 -2.22 19.74
CA LEU A 275 8.83 -1.70 19.70
C LEU A 275 8.77 -0.21 20.07
N ARG A 276 9.60 0.24 21.01
CA ARG A 276 9.72 1.66 21.38
C ARG A 276 10.28 2.50 20.24
N GLU A 277 11.35 2.06 19.58
CA GLU A 277 11.91 2.76 18.42
C GLU A 277 10.89 2.89 17.29
N ARG A 278 10.10 1.86 17.03
CA ARG A 278 9.02 1.91 16.04
C ARG A 278 7.94 2.91 16.37
N LEU A 279 7.51 2.96 17.63
CA LEU A 279 6.55 3.98 18.09
C LEU A 279 7.09 5.40 17.90
N LEU A 280 8.40 5.59 18.07
CA LEU A 280 9.05 6.89 17.95
C LEU A 280 9.33 7.30 16.49
N THR A 281 9.69 6.34 15.61
CA THR A 281 10.12 6.62 14.23
C THR A 281 8.98 6.60 13.21
N ASN A 282 7.97 5.75 13.38
CA ASN A 282 6.90 5.59 12.38
C ASN A 282 5.69 6.51 12.61
N GLY A 283 5.76 7.44 13.56
CA GLY A 283 4.74 8.48 13.75
C GLY A 283 3.34 7.90 13.75
N PHE A 284 3.03 6.99 14.69
CA PHE A 284 1.67 6.48 14.80
C PHE A 284 0.71 7.65 14.94
N THR A 285 -0.13 7.83 13.94
CA THR A 285 -1.13 8.89 13.85
C THR A 285 -2.20 8.84 14.96
N TYR A 286 -2.14 7.82 15.83
CA TYR A 286 -3.04 7.67 16.98
C TYR A 286 -2.59 8.43 18.22
N PHE A 287 -1.31 8.82 18.31
CA PHE A 287 -0.81 9.60 19.45
C PHE A 287 -0.43 10.99 19.00
N THR A 288 -0.97 12.00 19.65
CA THR A 288 -0.70 13.41 19.32
C THR A 288 0.67 13.86 19.78
N ASN A 289 1.29 13.11 20.73
CA ASN A 289 2.66 13.34 21.19
C ASN A 289 3.24 12.10 21.91
N ILE A 290 4.57 12.11 22.12
CA ILE A 290 5.31 11.01 22.77
C ILE A 290 4.84 10.81 24.23
N ALA A 291 4.47 11.88 24.93
CA ALA A 291 4.04 11.80 26.33
C ALA A 291 2.69 11.06 26.46
N GLU A 292 1.77 11.21 25.51
CA GLU A 292 0.51 10.45 25.47
C GLU A 292 0.76 8.97 25.20
N ALA A 293 1.68 8.63 24.29
CA ALA A 293 2.05 7.24 23.99
C ALA A 293 2.69 6.57 25.21
N GLU A 294 3.54 7.28 25.97
CA GLU A 294 4.16 6.78 27.19
C GLU A 294 3.14 6.63 28.35
N ALA A 295 2.19 7.55 28.46
CA ALA A 295 1.11 7.48 29.46
C ALA A 295 0.18 6.29 29.20
N ASP A 296 -0.17 6.04 27.95
CA ASP A 296 -1.03 4.91 27.54
C ASP A 296 -0.34 3.57 27.77
N GLN A 297 0.98 3.47 27.50
CA GLN A 297 1.78 2.30 27.85
C GLN A 297 1.84 2.05 29.37
N GLN A 298 1.94 3.12 30.19
CA GLN A 298 1.94 2.97 31.64
C GLN A 298 0.55 2.51 32.15
N GLN A 299 -0.52 2.98 31.52
CA GLN A 299 -1.89 2.57 31.85
C GLN A 299 -2.15 1.11 31.45
N MET A 300 -1.70 0.68 30.28
CA MET A 300 -1.75 -0.71 29.82
C MET A 300 -0.92 -1.65 30.73
N ARG A 301 0.24 -1.20 31.23
CA ARG A 301 1.02 -1.94 32.22
C ARG A 301 0.28 -2.11 33.54
N LYS A 302 -0.39 -1.06 34.04
CA LYS A 302 -1.20 -1.15 35.24
C LYS A 302 -2.34 -2.14 35.13
N ILE A 303 -3.02 -2.16 33.99
CA ILE A 303 -4.12 -3.11 33.71
C ILE A 303 -3.62 -4.56 33.67
N ARG A 304 -2.43 -4.82 33.06
CA ARG A 304 -1.84 -6.17 33.01
C ARG A 304 -1.25 -6.65 34.36
N LEU A 305 -0.93 -5.75 35.28
CA LEU A 305 -0.42 -6.11 36.63
C LEU A 305 -1.56 -6.30 37.64
N THR A 306 -2.79 -5.94 37.29
CA THR A 306 -4.00 -6.10 38.11
C THR A 306 -4.91 -7.25 37.68
N GLN A 307 -4.57 -7.94 36.57
CA GLN A 307 -5.14 -9.21 36.14
C GLN A 307 -4.16 -10.36 36.45
#